data_9ca4c032b1f036c09b6d853baa4e09ef
#
_entry.id   9ca4c032b1f036c09b6d853baa4e09ef
#
_cell.length_a   1.000
_cell.length_b   1.000
_cell.length_c   1.000
_cell.angle_alpha   90.00
_cell.angle_beta   90.00
_cell.angle_gamma   90.00
#
_symmetry.space_group_name_H-M   'P 1'
#
loop_
_entity.id
_entity.type
_entity.pdbx_description
1 polymer ?
#
loop_
_entity_poly.entity_id
_entity_poly.type
_entity_poly.pdbx_seq_one_letter_code
_entity_poly.pdbx_strand_id
1 'polypeptide(L)'
;EVKYLEQQLDNSLMRLGVEQIDLYYVHRRDPFVPVEEVTQTLASFIKSGKIAGFGFSEISPTTLQAAHAVHPVAAVQSEYSLSTRTPELGVIQTCAEQNITFVAFSPVGRSLLTDKPHNREMAVTIPFLENNPRFLEPNLSYNIAFASKFRDLAFDLGLTAAGLAIAWCLAKGDHILPIPGTRNVDHFKAMVAGSKRILTLEELMAVESVLPIGWAAGDRYSESQWKGPERYT
;
A
#
# COMPACT_ATOMS: atom_id res chain seq x y z
N GLU A 1 -21.98 -7.36 15.24
CA GLU A 1 -20.82 -6.77 14.50
C GLU A 1 -20.71 -5.27 14.68
N VAL A 2 -21.80 -4.49 14.64
CA VAL A 2 -21.79 -3.05 15.00
C VAL A 2 -21.12 -2.85 16.35
N LYS A 3 -21.52 -3.61 17.38
CA LYS A 3 -20.93 -3.56 18.73
C LYS A 3 -19.44 -3.83 18.76
N TYR A 4 -18.95 -4.70 17.88
CA TYR A 4 -17.50 -4.96 17.76
C TYR A 4 -16.76 -3.74 17.24
N LEU A 5 -17.26 -3.11 16.17
CA LEU A 5 -16.67 -1.90 15.60
C LEU A 5 -16.70 -0.73 16.60
N GLU A 6 -17.81 -0.55 17.33
CA GLU A 6 -17.91 0.44 18.41
C GLU A 6 -16.87 0.22 19.50
N GLN A 7 -16.73 -1.02 19.97
CA GLN A 7 -15.72 -1.36 20.98
C GLN A 7 -14.30 -1.12 20.48
N GLN A 8 -13.98 -1.46 19.21
CA GLN A 8 -12.64 -1.23 18.64
C GLN A 8 -12.35 0.25 18.47
N LEU A 9 -13.35 1.05 18.09
CA LEU A 9 -13.23 2.50 18.01
C LEU A 9 -12.97 3.11 19.39
N ASP A 10 -13.77 2.74 20.41
CA ASP A 10 -13.60 3.25 21.77
C ASP A 10 -12.23 2.88 22.36
N ASN A 11 -11.75 1.66 22.08
CA ASN A 11 -10.40 1.23 22.44
C ASN A 11 -9.32 2.06 21.74
N SER A 12 -9.55 2.43 20.50
CA SER A 12 -8.60 3.26 19.72
C SER A 12 -8.55 4.68 20.24
N LEU A 13 -9.71 5.31 20.50
CA LEU A 13 -9.83 6.64 21.12
C LEU A 13 -9.09 6.69 22.46
N MET A 14 -9.35 5.69 23.32
CA MET A 14 -8.71 5.59 24.63
C MET A 14 -7.18 5.44 24.52
N ARG A 15 -6.68 4.58 23.62
CA ARG A 15 -5.23 4.38 23.44
C ARG A 15 -4.52 5.60 22.87
N LEU A 16 -5.18 6.33 21.98
CA LEU A 16 -4.65 7.57 21.39
C LEU A 16 -4.77 8.77 22.35
N GLY A 17 -5.66 8.70 23.34
CA GLY A 17 -5.91 9.81 24.25
C GLY A 17 -6.61 11.00 23.56
N VAL A 18 -7.48 10.72 22.59
CA VAL A 18 -8.21 11.72 21.81
C VAL A 18 -9.71 11.48 21.87
N GLU A 19 -10.49 12.54 21.68
CA GLU A 19 -11.96 12.45 21.61
C GLU A 19 -12.46 12.12 20.19
N GLN A 20 -11.65 12.45 19.16
CA GLN A 20 -11.95 12.20 17.76
C GLN A 20 -10.72 11.68 17.04
N ILE A 21 -10.89 10.71 16.13
CA ILE A 21 -9.87 10.22 15.20
C ILE A 21 -10.11 10.84 13.83
N ASP A 22 -9.08 11.46 13.22
CA ASP A 22 -9.19 12.09 11.91
C ASP A 22 -9.55 11.08 10.81
N LEU A 23 -8.91 9.90 10.81
CA LEU A 23 -9.11 8.86 9.81
C LEU A 23 -9.08 7.48 10.44
N TYR A 24 -10.23 6.80 10.44
CA TYR A 24 -10.39 5.45 11.00
C TYR A 24 -10.48 4.40 9.89
N TYR A 25 -9.63 3.37 9.93
CA TYR A 25 -9.59 2.33 8.91
C TYR A 25 -10.27 1.02 9.33
N VAL A 26 -11.04 0.44 8.42
CA VAL A 26 -11.35 -1.00 8.44
C VAL A 26 -10.17 -1.72 7.77
N HIS A 27 -9.33 -2.38 8.61
CA HIS A 27 -8.07 -3.00 8.15
C HIS A 27 -8.30 -4.18 7.19
N ARG A 28 -9.30 -5.02 7.48
CA ARG A 28 -9.80 -6.08 6.57
C ARG A 28 -11.29 -6.22 6.78
N ARG A 29 -12.01 -6.29 5.68
CA ARG A 29 -13.45 -6.47 5.70
C ARG A 29 -13.79 -7.95 5.91
N ASP A 30 -14.83 -8.22 6.69
CA ASP A 30 -15.46 -9.53 6.72
C ASP A 30 -16.32 -9.68 5.44
N PRO A 31 -16.01 -10.66 4.55
CA PRO A 31 -16.74 -10.84 3.30
C PRO A 31 -18.21 -11.27 3.50
N PHE A 32 -18.57 -11.77 4.68
CA PHE A 32 -19.94 -12.16 5.00
C PHE A 32 -20.83 -11.01 5.48
N VAL A 33 -20.26 -9.83 5.69
CA VAL A 33 -20.97 -8.61 6.05
C VAL A 33 -21.06 -7.67 4.86
N PRO A 34 -22.26 -7.27 4.43
CA PRO A 34 -22.41 -6.27 3.37
C PRO A 34 -21.62 -5.02 3.68
N VAL A 35 -20.87 -4.52 2.69
CA VAL A 35 -20.04 -3.30 2.89
C VAL A 35 -20.90 -2.09 3.22
N GLU A 36 -22.14 -2.07 2.75
CA GLU A 36 -23.11 -1.03 3.01
C GLU A 36 -23.44 -0.93 4.50
N GLU A 37 -23.60 -2.08 5.21
CA GLU A 37 -23.86 -2.12 6.65
C GLU A 37 -22.64 -1.62 7.45
N VAL A 38 -21.43 -2.04 7.04
CA VAL A 38 -20.18 -1.55 7.63
C VAL A 38 -20.09 -0.04 7.45
N THR A 39 -20.36 0.45 6.23
CA THR A 39 -20.29 1.88 5.91
C THR A 39 -21.34 2.70 6.66
N GLN A 40 -22.57 2.22 6.81
CA GLN A 40 -23.60 2.87 7.65
C GLN A 40 -23.14 3.00 9.10
N THR A 41 -22.49 1.97 9.64
CA THR A 41 -21.93 2.01 11.01
C THR A 41 -20.84 3.08 11.10
N LEU A 42 -19.91 3.15 10.16
CA LEU A 42 -18.84 4.16 10.13
C LEU A 42 -19.42 5.59 9.97
N ALA A 43 -20.44 5.75 9.16
CA ALA A 43 -21.15 7.03 9.01
C ALA A 43 -21.81 7.47 10.34
N SER A 44 -22.32 6.52 11.15
CA SER A 44 -22.84 6.84 12.48
C SER A 44 -21.74 7.34 13.44
N PHE A 45 -20.52 6.85 13.30
CA PHE A 45 -19.35 7.32 14.06
C PHE A 45 -18.93 8.74 13.68
N ILE A 46 -19.04 9.09 12.40
CA ILE A 46 -18.86 10.49 11.94
C ILE A 46 -19.95 11.37 12.58
N LYS A 47 -21.21 10.96 12.49
CA LYS A 47 -22.35 11.70 13.04
C LYS A 47 -22.23 11.92 14.57
N SER A 48 -21.64 10.96 15.29
CA SER A 48 -21.39 11.10 16.73
C SER A 48 -20.14 11.91 17.08
N GLY A 49 -19.36 12.34 16.09
CA GLY A 49 -18.13 13.11 16.28
C GLY A 49 -16.91 12.28 16.72
N LYS A 50 -17.03 10.94 16.78
CA LYS A 50 -15.93 10.07 17.20
C LYS A 50 -14.84 9.91 16.12
N ILE A 51 -15.20 10.02 14.84
CA ILE A 51 -14.24 10.05 13.72
C ILE A 51 -14.57 11.19 12.77
N ALA A 52 -13.56 11.75 12.08
CA ALA A 52 -13.78 12.77 11.06
C ALA A 52 -13.96 12.16 9.67
N GLY A 53 -13.34 11.01 9.41
CA GLY A 53 -13.44 10.24 8.19
C GLY A 53 -13.07 8.79 8.38
N PHE A 54 -13.35 7.97 7.37
CA PHE A 54 -12.94 6.56 7.40
C PHE A 54 -12.36 6.10 6.06
N GLY A 55 -11.63 5.00 6.11
CA GLY A 55 -11.05 4.33 4.96
C GLY A 55 -11.15 2.81 5.04
N PHE A 56 -10.84 2.18 3.93
CA PHE A 56 -10.74 0.72 3.83
C PHE A 56 -9.33 0.33 3.41
N SER A 57 -8.94 -0.91 3.72
CA SER A 57 -7.69 -1.50 3.27
C SER A 57 -7.94 -2.76 2.45
N GLU A 58 -7.27 -2.86 1.29
CA GLU A 58 -7.35 -4.04 0.40
C GLU A 58 -8.78 -4.35 -0.04
N ILE A 59 -9.51 -3.32 -0.49
CA ILE A 59 -10.88 -3.38 -0.99
C ILE A 59 -10.90 -3.29 -2.52
N SER A 60 -11.75 -4.10 -3.18
CA SER A 60 -11.90 -4.08 -4.63
C SER A 60 -12.62 -2.81 -5.15
N PRO A 61 -12.45 -2.44 -6.42
CA PRO A 61 -13.14 -1.29 -7.01
C PRO A 61 -14.66 -1.33 -6.83
N THR A 62 -15.28 -2.49 -7.08
CA THR A 62 -16.74 -2.67 -6.96
C THR A 62 -17.24 -2.52 -5.53
N THR A 63 -16.52 -3.10 -4.57
CA THR A 63 -16.87 -2.97 -3.14
C THR A 63 -16.65 -1.53 -2.65
N LEU A 64 -15.59 -0.85 -3.14
CA LEU A 64 -15.35 0.56 -2.83
C LEU A 64 -16.47 1.46 -3.35
N GLN A 65 -16.93 1.25 -4.60
CA GLN A 65 -18.05 1.99 -5.18
C GLN A 65 -19.33 1.81 -4.37
N ALA A 66 -19.64 0.58 -3.95
CA ALA A 66 -20.80 0.29 -3.11
C ALA A 66 -20.72 1.00 -1.73
N ALA A 67 -19.55 0.98 -1.10
CA ALA A 67 -19.31 1.72 0.14
C ALA A 67 -19.47 3.22 -0.05
N HIS A 68 -18.83 3.78 -1.07
CA HIS A 68 -18.84 5.22 -1.34
C HIS A 68 -20.23 5.75 -1.68
N ALA A 69 -21.09 4.94 -2.29
CA ALA A 69 -22.48 5.27 -2.56
C ALA A 69 -23.34 5.43 -1.29
N VAL A 70 -22.96 4.78 -0.19
CA VAL A 70 -23.62 4.92 1.12
C VAL A 70 -23.13 6.15 1.86
N HIS A 71 -21.83 6.36 1.89
CA HIS A 71 -21.18 7.53 2.51
C HIS A 71 -19.79 7.72 1.91
N PRO A 72 -19.35 8.98 1.65
CA PRO A 72 -18.03 9.24 1.09
C PRO A 72 -16.90 8.56 1.89
N VAL A 73 -16.09 7.75 1.19
CA VAL A 73 -14.88 7.12 1.71
C VAL A 73 -13.73 8.11 1.54
N ALA A 74 -12.96 8.36 2.58
CA ALA A 74 -11.87 9.33 2.56
C ALA A 74 -10.58 8.76 1.95
N ALA A 75 -10.28 7.48 2.23
CA ALA A 75 -9.05 6.86 1.77
C ALA A 75 -9.19 5.35 1.56
N VAL A 76 -8.37 4.82 0.64
CA VAL A 76 -8.15 3.38 0.46
C VAL A 76 -6.67 3.08 0.61
N GLN A 77 -6.33 2.06 1.41
CA GLN A 77 -4.95 1.64 1.59
C GLN A 77 -4.73 0.25 0.99
N SER A 78 -3.89 0.16 -0.06
CA SER A 78 -3.53 -1.10 -0.70
C SER A 78 -2.03 -1.19 -0.98
N GLU A 79 -1.51 -2.41 -1.15
CA GLU A 79 -0.13 -2.60 -1.55
C GLU A 79 0.09 -2.08 -2.97
N TYR A 80 1.01 -1.11 -3.12
CA TYR A 80 1.34 -0.58 -4.43
C TYR A 80 2.82 -0.23 -4.55
N SER A 81 3.44 -0.78 -5.55
CA SER A 81 4.85 -0.56 -5.90
C SER A 81 5.11 -1.09 -7.31
N LEU A 82 6.30 -0.88 -7.84
CA LEU A 82 6.75 -1.54 -9.08
C LEU A 82 6.66 -3.07 -9.03
N SER A 83 6.70 -3.69 -7.85
CA SER A 83 6.53 -5.14 -7.70
C SER A 83 5.07 -5.60 -7.52
N THR A 84 4.14 -4.67 -7.27
CA THR A 84 2.70 -4.96 -7.09
C THR A 84 1.90 -3.88 -7.79
N ARG A 85 1.45 -4.15 -9.02
CA ARG A 85 0.74 -3.20 -9.86
C ARG A 85 -0.74 -3.57 -10.08
N THR A 86 -1.25 -4.56 -9.34
CA THR A 86 -2.67 -4.95 -9.39
C THR A 86 -3.65 -3.79 -9.12
N PRO A 87 -3.37 -2.80 -8.25
CA PRO A 87 -4.25 -1.64 -8.08
C PRO A 87 -4.51 -0.82 -9.35
N GLU A 88 -3.62 -0.91 -10.34
CA GLU A 88 -3.80 -0.25 -11.65
C GLU A 88 -4.93 -0.88 -12.49
N LEU A 89 -5.48 -2.03 -12.08
CA LEU A 89 -6.58 -2.70 -12.76
C LEU A 89 -7.97 -2.11 -12.43
N GLY A 90 -8.03 -1.10 -11.54
CA GLY A 90 -9.30 -0.45 -11.25
C GLY A 90 -9.33 0.42 -10.00
N VAL A 91 -8.74 0.00 -8.86
CA VAL A 91 -8.93 0.72 -7.60
C VAL A 91 -8.28 2.12 -7.61
N ILE A 92 -7.13 2.28 -8.28
CA ILE A 92 -6.49 3.60 -8.43
C ILE A 92 -7.38 4.55 -9.23
N GLN A 93 -7.97 4.08 -10.35
CA GLN A 93 -8.87 4.86 -11.18
C GLN A 93 -10.14 5.23 -10.42
N THR A 94 -10.75 4.27 -9.72
CA THR A 94 -11.93 4.52 -8.87
C THR A 94 -11.63 5.57 -7.80
N CYS A 95 -10.46 5.52 -7.17
CA CYS A 95 -10.03 6.53 -6.20
C CYS A 95 -9.91 7.92 -6.84
N ALA A 96 -9.30 8.02 -8.02
CA ALA A 96 -9.17 9.29 -8.75
C ALA A 96 -10.53 9.89 -9.12
N GLU A 97 -11.43 9.07 -9.67
CA GLU A 97 -12.77 9.49 -10.11
C GLU A 97 -13.65 9.97 -8.94
N GLN A 98 -13.46 9.42 -7.76
CA GLN A 98 -14.27 9.71 -6.57
C GLN A 98 -13.58 10.63 -5.55
N ASN A 99 -12.42 11.21 -5.89
CA ASN A 99 -11.61 12.04 -4.99
C ASN A 99 -11.24 11.35 -3.68
N ILE A 100 -10.92 10.06 -3.74
CA ILE A 100 -10.46 9.24 -2.61
C ILE A 100 -8.94 9.21 -2.63
N THR A 101 -8.30 9.43 -1.49
CA THR A 101 -6.84 9.26 -1.38
C THR A 101 -6.47 7.79 -1.44
N PHE A 102 -5.61 7.41 -2.39
CA PHE A 102 -5.03 6.08 -2.46
C PHE A 102 -3.72 6.02 -1.67
N VAL A 103 -3.70 5.27 -0.57
CA VAL A 103 -2.54 5.14 0.32
C VAL A 103 -1.78 3.87 -0.03
N ALA A 104 -0.58 4.04 -0.63
CA ALA A 104 0.27 2.96 -1.10
C ALA A 104 1.16 2.42 0.02
N PHE A 105 0.83 1.26 0.60
CA PHE A 105 1.75 0.61 1.54
C PHE A 105 2.77 -0.28 0.81
N SER A 106 3.90 -0.57 1.46
CA SER A 106 5.04 -1.30 0.88
C SER A 106 5.55 -0.72 -0.46
N PRO A 107 5.69 0.61 -0.63
CA PRO A 107 6.06 1.21 -1.90
C PRO A 107 7.47 0.84 -2.36
N VAL A 108 8.32 0.34 -1.45
CA VAL A 108 9.67 -0.18 -1.76
C VAL A 108 9.71 -1.70 -1.91
N GLY A 109 8.56 -2.35 -2.17
CA GLY A 109 8.47 -3.79 -2.42
C GLY A 109 9.01 -4.65 -1.28
N ARG A 110 8.79 -4.25 -0.02
CA ARG A 110 9.30 -4.97 1.17
C ARG A 110 10.81 -5.24 1.12
N SER A 111 11.59 -4.28 0.68
CA SER A 111 13.04 -4.24 0.45
C SER A 111 13.52 -4.58 -0.96
N LEU A 112 12.77 -5.25 -1.82
CA LEU A 112 13.22 -5.62 -3.17
C LEU A 112 13.66 -4.40 -4.00
N LEU A 113 13.04 -3.24 -3.79
CA LEU A 113 13.29 -1.98 -4.47
C LEU A 113 14.18 -1.04 -3.65
N THR A 114 15.11 -1.59 -2.88
CA THR A 114 16.11 -0.82 -2.12
C THR A 114 17.52 -1.13 -2.60
N ASP A 115 18.50 -0.33 -2.19
CA ASP A 115 19.92 -0.55 -2.52
C ASP A 115 20.48 -1.82 -1.88
N LYS A 116 19.86 -2.26 -0.75
CA LYS A 116 20.23 -3.47 -0.02
C LYS A 116 18.98 -4.32 0.25
N PRO A 117 18.51 -5.08 -0.74
CA PRO A 117 17.36 -5.97 -0.54
C PRO A 117 17.68 -7.06 0.49
N HIS A 118 16.67 -7.50 1.22
CA HIS A 118 16.80 -8.64 2.13
C HIS A 118 17.18 -9.89 1.37
N ASN A 119 18.23 -10.56 1.80
CA ASN A 119 18.57 -11.92 1.38
C ASN A 119 17.69 -12.95 2.13
N ARG A 120 17.83 -14.23 1.80
CA ARG A 120 17.03 -15.29 2.44
C ARG A 120 17.28 -15.38 3.96
N GLU A 121 18.52 -15.21 4.39
CA GLU A 121 18.89 -15.24 5.81
C GLU A 121 18.14 -14.15 6.60
N MET A 122 18.06 -12.94 6.06
CA MET A 122 17.29 -11.87 6.69
C MET A 122 15.77 -12.10 6.56
N ALA A 123 15.28 -12.60 5.44
CA ALA A 123 13.85 -12.80 5.23
C ALA A 123 13.23 -13.79 6.23
N VAL A 124 13.94 -14.84 6.61
CA VAL A 124 13.45 -15.82 7.62
C VAL A 124 13.34 -15.24 9.02
N THR A 125 14.01 -14.14 9.33
CA THR A 125 13.90 -13.47 10.63
C THR A 125 12.68 -12.54 10.72
N ILE A 126 12.00 -12.31 9.60
CA ILE A 126 10.84 -11.44 9.52
C ILE A 126 9.59 -12.32 9.31
N PRO A 127 8.73 -12.50 10.33
CA PRO A 127 7.62 -13.47 10.27
C PRO A 127 6.73 -13.33 9.03
N PHE A 128 6.52 -12.09 8.54
CA PHE A 128 5.73 -11.84 7.34
C PHE A 128 6.44 -12.31 6.05
N LEU A 129 7.77 -12.28 5.99
CA LEU A 129 8.55 -12.64 4.80
C LEU A 129 8.99 -14.09 4.79
N GLU A 130 9.04 -14.75 5.95
CA GLU A 130 9.52 -16.13 6.09
C GLU A 130 8.88 -17.10 5.08
N ASN A 131 7.56 -17.00 4.91
CA ASN A 131 6.77 -17.84 4.00
C ASN A 131 6.15 -17.06 2.83
N ASN A 132 6.61 -15.83 2.59
CA ASN A 132 6.11 -15.04 1.47
C ASN A 132 6.72 -15.52 0.14
N PRO A 133 5.91 -15.85 -0.88
CA PRO A 133 6.40 -16.46 -2.13
C PRO A 133 7.50 -15.67 -2.84
N ARG A 134 7.51 -14.34 -2.77
CA ARG A 134 8.57 -13.49 -3.37
C ARG A 134 9.92 -13.60 -2.66
N PHE A 135 9.92 -14.08 -1.42
CA PHE A 135 11.10 -14.20 -0.57
C PHE A 135 11.53 -15.65 -0.35
N LEU A 136 10.88 -16.60 -1.02
CA LEU A 136 11.31 -18.00 -1.11
C LEU A 136 12.20 -18.21 -2.33
N GLU A 137 13.14 -19.17 -2.23
CA GLU A 137 13.91 -19.59 -3.40
C GLU A 137 13.07 -20.48 -4.35
N PRO A 138 13.22 -20.38 -5.66
CA PRO A 138 14.20 -19.55 -6.40
C PRO A 138 13.74 -18.12 -6.66
N ASN A 139 12.51 -17.73 -6.28
CA ASN A 139 11.92 -16.42 -6.59
C ASN A 139 12.76 -15.28 -6.02
N LEU A 140 13.26 -15.40 -4.80
CA LEU A 140 14.03 -14.32 -4.16
C LEU A 140 15.32 -14.01 -4.95
N SER A 141 16.10 -15.02 -5.28
CA SER A 141 17.32 -14.85 -6.07
C SER A 141 17.02 -14.22 -7.42
N TYR A 142 15.96 -14.67 -8.11
CA TYR A 142 15.50 -14.07 -9.36
C TYR A 142 15.11 -12.59 -9.17
N ASN A 143 14.28 -12.28 -8.17
CA ASN A 143 13.81 -10.92 -7.93
C ASN A 143 14.96 -9.96 -7.60
N ILE A 144 15.93 -10.38 -6.79
CA ILE A 144 17.10 -9.56 -6.45
C ILE A 144 17.95 -9.30 -7.69
N ALA A 145 18.20 -10.33 -8.51
CA ALA A 145 18.98 -10.21 -9.73
C ALA A 145 18.26 -9.31 -10.76
N PHE A 146 16.94 -9.50 -10.94
CA PHE A 146 16.17 -8.70 -11.88
C PHE A 146 16.12 -7.22 -11.47
N ALA A 147 15.91 -6.93 -10.19
CA ALA A 147 15.88 -5.57 -9.67
C ALA A 147 17.26 -4.90 -9.61
N SER A 148 18.37 -5.60 -9.98
CA SER A 148 19.70 -4.95 -10.05
C SER A 148 19.71 -3.81 -11.06
N LYS A 149 19.10 -4.00 -12.22
CA LYS A 149 19.00 -2.97 -13.27
C LYS A 149 18.24 -1.72 -12.81
N PHE A 150 17.27 -1.90 -11.94
CA PHE A 150 16.56 -0.76 -11.32
C PHE A 150 17.46 0.03 -10.37
N ARG A 151 18.33 -0.65 -9.63
CA ARG A 151 19.34 0.01 -8.77
C ARG A 151 20.35 0.78 -9.59
N ASP A 152 20.82 0.20 -10.71
CA ASP A 152 21.74 0.87 -11.63
C ASP A 152 21.08 2.13 -12.22
N LEU A 153 19.83 2.03 -12.68
CA LEU A 153 19.08 3.20 -13.17
C LEU A 153 18.88 4.26 -12.09
N ALA A 154 18.57 3.87 -10.85
CA ALA A 154 18.44 4.82 -9.75
C ALA A 154 19.74 5.58 -9.48
N PHE A 155 20.88 4.87 -9.52
CA PHE A 155 22.20 5.46 -9.37
C PHE A 155 22.49 6.46 -10.50
N ASP A 156 22.21 6.11 -11.76
CA ASP A 156 22.40 7.00 -12.93
C ASP A 156 21.52 8.27 -12.83
N LEU A 157 20.34 8.18 -12.20
CA LEU A 157 19.46 9.31 -11.94
C LEU A 157 19.84 10.11 -10.67
N GLY A 158 20.91 9.73 -9.99
CA GLY A 158 21.37 10.38 -8.75
C GLY A 158 20.46 10.13 -7.55
N LEU A 159 19.73 9.02 -7.55
CA LEU A 159 18.81 8.61 -6.49
C LEU A 159 19.25 7.29 -5.84
N THR A 160 18.76 7.02 -4.64
CA THR A 160 18.73 5.66 -4.11
C THR A 160 17.60 4.88 -4.79
N ALA A 161 17.69 3.56 -4.84
CA ALA A 161 16.62 2.72 -5.38
C ALA A 161 15.29 2.95 -4.61
N ALA A 162 15.34 3.06 -3.28
CA ALA A 162 14.17 3.41 -2.49
C ALA A 162 13.60 4.79 -2.85
N GLY A 163 14.46 5.79 -3.06
CA GLY A 163 14.06 7.12 -3.50
C GLY A 163 13.36 7.11 -4.86
N LEU A 164 13.92 6.37 -5.83
CA LEU A 164 13.31 6.21 -7.16
C LEU A 164 11.95 5.49 -7.08
N ALA A 165 11.82 4.46 -6.24
CA ALA A 165 10.55 3.76 -6.04
C ALA A 165 9.45 4.70 -5.47
N ILE A 166 9.80 5.59 -4.55
CA ILE A 166 8.87 6.60 -4.02
C ILE A 166 8.52 7.65 -5.08
N ALA A 167 9.51 8.16 -5.82
CA ALA A 167 9.27 9.11 -6.92
C ALA A 167 8.33 8.52 -7.98
N TRP A 168 8.52 7.25 -8.33
CA TRP A 168 7.66 6.53 -9.26
C TRP A 168 6.22 6.40 -8.74
N CYS A 169 6.01 6.02 -7.47
CA CYS A 169 4.67 5.95 -6.89
C CYS A 169 3.93 7.30 -6.98
N LEU A 170 4.61 8.38 -6.62
CA LEU A 170 4.04 9.74 -6.67
C LEU A 170 3.74 10.21 -8.09
N ALA A 171 4.53 9.79 -9.06
CA ALA A 171 4.31 10.13 -10.47
C ALA A 171 3.09 9.45 -11.10
N LYS A 172 2.48 8.47 -10.42
CA LYS A 172 1.30 7.74 -10.92
C LYS A 172 -0.03 8.45 -10.65
N GLY A 173 -0.05 9.51 -9.85
CA GLY A 173 -1.24 10.34 -9.63
C GLY A 173 -1.17 11.16 -8.35
N ASP A 174 -1.75 12.36 -8.39
CA ASP A 174 -1.74 13.32 -7.27
C ASP A 174 -2.55 12.83 -6.04
N HIS A 175 -3.43 11.85 -6.26
CA HIS A 175 -4.23 11.21 -5.20
C HIS A 175 -3.50 10.03 -4.53
N ILE A 176 -2.26 9.71 -4.95
CA ILE A 176 -1.48 8.58 -4.42
C ILE A 176 -0.51 9.06 -3.36
N LEU A 177 -0.61 8.47 -2.17
CA LEU A 177 0.23 8.77 -1.01
C LEU A 177 1.02 7.53 -0.58
N PRO A 178 2.31 7.40 -0.92
CA PRO A 178 3.14 6.28 -0.45
C PRO A 178 3.48 6.42 1.03
N ILE A 179 3.38 5.31 1.77
CA ILE A 179 3.70 5.22 3.20
C ILE A 179 4.84 4.23 3.46
N PRO A 180 6.09 4.56 3.13
CA PRO A 180 7.23 3.69 3.37
C PRO A 180 7.54 3.58 4.86
N GLY A 181 7.77 2.35 5.35
CA GLY A 181 8.25 2.09 6.70
C GLY A 181 9.77 2.03 6.77
N THR A 182 10.38 2.66 7.80
CA THR A 182 11.81 2.52 8.08
C THR A 182 12.11 2.74 9.55
N ARG A 183 13.23 2.18 10.04
CA ARG A 183 13.81 2.43 11.37
C ARG A 183 15.17 3.11 11.28
N ASN A 184 15.59 3.49 10.07
CA ASN A 184 16.90 4.08 9.81
C ASN A 184 16.70 5.51 9.27
N VAL A 185 17.38 6.48 9.90
CA VAL A 185 17.27 7.90 9.55
C VAL A 185 17.79 8.18 8.13
N ASP A 186 18.85 7.51 7.68
CA ASP A 186 19.40 7.73 6.33
C ASP A 186 18.47 7.17 5.26
N HIS A 187 17.84 6.01 5.52
CA HIS A 187 16.78 5.50 4.64
C HIS A 187 15.60 6.46 4.57
N PHE A 188 15.21 7.05 5.71
CA PHE A 188 14.13 8.06 5.72
C PHE A 188 14.49 9.28 4.87
N LYS A 189 15.71 9.84 5.07
CA LYS A 189 16.20 10.97 4.28
C LYS A 189 16.24 10.68 2.78
N ALA A 190 16.68 9.47 2.40
CA ALA A 190 16.72 9.04 1.00
C ALA A 190 15.31 8.98 0.38
N MET A 191 14.33 8.45 1.10
CA MET A 191 12.93 8.40 0.63
C MET A 191 12.30 9.80 0.56
N VAL A 192 12.60 10.70 1.51
CA VAL A 192 12.19 12.12 1.46
C VAL A 192 12.85 12.84 0.27
N ALA A 193 14.12 12.54 -0.05
CA ALA A 193 14.74 13.08 -1.27
C ALA A 193 14.01 12.60 -2.53
N GLY A 194 13.68 11.30 -2.59
CA GLY A 194 12.87 10.72 -3.67
C GLY A 194 11.48 11.36 -3.80
N SER A 195 10.82 11.68 -2.68
CA SER A 195 9.49 12.31 -2.71
C SER A 195 9.48 13.73 -3.29
N LYS A 196 10.63 14.38 -3.38
CA LYS A 196 10.79 15.70 -3.99
C LYS A 196 11.18 15.63 -5.47
N ARG A 197 11.49 14.44 -5.98
CA ARG A 197 11.92 14.23 -7.35
C ARG A 197 10.71 14.06 -8.26
N ILE A 198 10.56 14.96 -9.21
CA ILE A 198 9.59 14.83 -10.29
C ILE A 198 10.29 14.08 -11.43
N LEU A 199 9.78 12.93 -11.78
CA LEU A 199 10.30 12.15 -12.91
C LEU A 199 9.73 12.69 -14.23
N THR A 200 10.59 12.78 -15.24
CA THR A 200 10.14 13.06 -16.60
C THR A 200 9.41 11.84 -17.19
N LEU A 201 8.68 12.04 -18.29
CA LEU A 201 8.02 10.92 -18.98
C LEU A 201 9.04 9.87 -19.46
N GLU A 202 10.20 10.32 -19.94
CA GLU A 202 11.28 9.44 -20.39
C GLU A 202 11.84 8.61 -19.23
N GLU A 203 12.07 9.22 -18.06
CA GLU A 203 12.52 8.53 -16.85
C GLU A 203 11.47 7.51 -16.36
N LEU A 204 10.18 7.86 -16.39
CA LEU A 204 9.10 6.93 -16.06
C LEU A 204 9.06 5.72 -17.01
N MET A 205 9.19 5.96 -18.31
CA MET A 205 9.25 4.89 -19.31
C MET A 205 10.49 4.00 -19.10
N ALA A 206 11.64 4.58 -18.77
CA ALA A 206 12.85 3.83 -18.46
C ALA A 206 12.65 2.93 -17.23
N VAL A 207 12.07 3.46 -16.14
CA VAL A 207 11.74 2.69 -14.93
C VAL A 207 10.82 1.51 -15.26
N GLU A 208 9.74 1.74 -16.00
CA GLU A 208 8.77 0.71 -16.35
C GLU A 208 9.30 -0.30 -17.39
N SER A 209 10.25 0.10 -18.20
CA SER A 209 10.97 -0.81 -19.11
C SER A 209 11.90 -1.74 -18.35
N VAL A 210 12.58 -1.24 -17.31
CA VAL A 210 13.50 -2.02 -16.48
C VAL A 210 12.72 -2.98 -15.56
N LEU A 211 11.59 -2.54 -15.00
CA LEU A 211 10.70 -3.34 -14.16
C LEU A 211 9.29 -3.38 -14.76
N PRO A 212 9.04 -4.15 -15.81
CA PRO A 212 7.73 -4.24 -16.45
C PRO A 212 6.69 -4.89 -15.53
N ILE A 213 5.41 -4.70 -15.83
CA ILE A 213 4.33 -5.37 -15.07
C ILE A 213 4.58 -6.88 -15.03
N GLY A 214 4.50 -7.47 -13.84
CA GLY A 214 4.68 -8.92 -13.65
C GLY A 214 6.14 -9.38 -13.53
N TRP A 215 7.12 -8.49 -13.46
CA TRP A 215 8.53 -8.86 -13.31
C TRP A 215 8.84 -9.65 -12.03
N ALA A 216 8.13 -9.36 -10.93
CA ALA A 216 8.40 -9.98 -9.64
C ALA A 216 7.82 -11.41 -9.58
N ALA A 217 8.70 -12.38 -9.50
CA ALA A 217 8.35 -13.79 -9.34
C ALA A 217 7.76 -14.06 -7.95
N GLY A 218 6.71 -14.89 -7.90
CA GLY A 218 5.97 -15.22 -6.69
C GLY A 218 4.83 -14.24 -6.38
N ASP A 219 3.79 -14.76 -5.71
CA ASP A 219 2.67 -13.93 -5.27
C ASP A 219 3.12 -12.98 -4.14
N ARG A 220 2.41 -11.86 -3.98
CA ARG A 220 2.64 -10.88 -2.91
C ARG A 220 2.28 -11.39 -1.51
N TYR A 221 1.43 -12.41 -1.46
CA TYR A 221 0.98 -13.08 -0.25
C TYR A 221 1.08 -14.60 -0.37
N SER A 222 1.37 -15.28 0.75
CA SER A 222 1.16 -16.71 0.88
C SER A 222 -0.35 -17.01 0.98
N GLU A 223 -0.74 -18.26 0.81
CA GLU A 223 -2.15 -18.66 0.92
C GLU A 223 -2.79 -18.23 2.26
N SER A 224 -2.05 -18.35 3.35
CA SER A 224 -2.52 -17.91 4.68
C SER A 224 -2.64 -16.39 4.80
N GLN A 225 -1.84 -15.61 4.08
CA GLN A 225 -1.86 -14.14 4.08
C GLN A 225 -2.97 -13.57 3.18
N TRP A 226 -3.52 -14.36 2.26
CA TRP A 226 -4.66 -13.95 1.43
C TRP A 226 -6.01 -13.91 2.18
N LYS A 227 -6.01 -14.15 3.49
CA LYS A 227 -7.23 -14.01 4.30
C LYS A 227 -7.50 -12.52 4.56
N GLY A 228 -8.59 -12.03 4.00
CA GLY A 228 -9.09 -10.68 4.18
C GLY A 228 -8.85 -9.68 3.04
N PRO A 229 -7.71 -9.66 2.31
CA PRO A 229 -7.61 -8.87 1.10
C PRO A 229 -8.63 -9.31 0.05
N GLU A 230 -9.28 -8.35 -0.61
CA GLU A 230 -10.09 -8.65 -1.78
C GLU A 230 -9.17 -8.83 -3.01
N ARG A 231 -9.68 -9.42 -4.08
CA ARG A 231 -8.92 -9.57 -5.33
C ARG A 231 -8.88 -8.25 -6.09
N TYR A 232 -7.82 -8.03 -6.84
CA TYR A 232 -7.62 -6.85 -7.70
C TYR A 232 -7.47 -5.51 -6.91
N THR A 233 -6.91 -5.62 -5.72
CA THR A 233 -6.57 -4.45 -4.89
C THR A 233 -5.11 -4.11 -5.00
#